data_d8bd9691e90b4a38f262ec7dfc79fce9
#
_entry.id   d8bd9691e90b4a38f262ec7dfc79fce9
#
_cell.length_a   1.000
_cell.length_b   1.000
_cell.length_c   1.000
_cell.angle_alpha   90.00
_cell.angle_beta   90.00
_cell.angle_gamma   90.00
#
_symmetry.space_group_name_H-M   'P 1'
#
loop_
_entity.id
_entity.type
_entity.pdbx_description
1 polymer ?
#
loop_
_entity_poly.entity_id
_entity_poly.type
_entity_poly.pdbx_seq_one_letter_code
_entity_poly.pdbx_strand_id
1 'polypeptide(L)' 'MREFIICVNNREYEASLELWKVYRAIRDDHAKKQDLVRVIDESGEDYLFPSDYFVPIALPKVVQDAMMRDAP' A
#
# COMPACT_ATOMS: atom_id res chain seq x y z
N MET A 1 -0.98 -11.72 -5.84
CA MET A 1 -0.73 -11.81 -4.38
C MET A 1 -0.73 -10.41 -3.78
N ARG A 2 -1.40 -10.22 -2.67
CA ARG A 2 -1.48 -8.91 -2.00
C ARG A 2 -0.43 -8.82 -0.92
N GLU A 3 0.11 -7.63 -0.76
CA GLU A 3 1.09 -7.34 0.28
C GLU A 3 0.58 -6.20 1.14
N PHE A 4 1.06 -6.16 2.38
CA PHE A 4 0.81 -5.04 3.27
C PHE A 4 2.08 -4.23 3.37
N ILE A 5 1.94 -2.92 3.26
CA ILE A 5 3.05 -1.98 3.28
C ILE A 5 2.68 -0.80 4.17
N ILE A 6 3.69 -0.18 4.78
CA ILE A 6 3.46 1.00 5.60
C ILE A 6 4.09 2.21 4.91
N CYS A 7 3.36 3.32 4.91
CA CYS A 7 3.83 4.56 4.31
C CYS A 7 4.83 5.25 5.24
N VAL A 8 6.05 5.48 4.74
CA VAL A 8 7.10 6.14 5.51
C VAL A 8 7.48 7.50 4.95
N ASN A 9 6.94 7.84 3.78
CA ASN A 9 7.17 9.13 3.13
C ASN A 9 5.93 9.45 2.28
N ASN A 10 5.40 10.65 2.42
CA ASN A 10 4.25 11.07 1.62
C ASN A 10 4.50 12.40 0.90
N ARG A 11 5.76 12.77 0.72
CA ARG A 11 6.11 14.02 0.07
C ARG A 11 5.46 14.11 -1.31
N GLU A 12 4.78 15.21 -1.58
CA GLU A 12 4.04 15.49 -2.82
C GLU A 12 2.74 14.70 -2.97
N TYR A 13 2.43 13.81 -2.02
CA TYR A 13 1.20 13.02 -2.04
C TYR A 13 0.45 13.11 -0.71
N GLU A 14 0.59 14.24 0.01
CA GLU A 14 0.03 14.39 1.35
C GLU A 14 -1.48 14.26 1.35
N ALA A 15 -2.14 14.58 0.24
CA ALA A 15 -3.59 14.45 0.14
C ALA A 15 -4.05 13.00 -0.08
N SER A 16 -3.14 12.14 -0.57
CA SER A 16 -3.46 10.76 -0.92
C SER A 16 -2.88 9.75 0.05
N LEU A 17 -1.77 10.07 0.69
CA LEU A 17 -1.04 9.14 1.55
C LEU A 17 -0.87 9.72 2.94
N GLU A 18 -1.12 8.90 3.96
CA GLU A 18 -0.87 9.25 5.35
C GLU A 18 0.39 8.54 5.83
N LEU A 19 1.26 9.27 6.52
CA LEU A 19 2.46 8.68 7.12
C LEU A 19 2.06 7.64 8.17
N TRP A 20 2.80 6.54 8.17
CA TRP A 20 2.68 5.45 9.16
C TRP A 20 1.38 4.67 9.06
N LYS A 21 0.63 4.90 8.00
CA LYS A 21 -0.57 4.12 7.74
C LYS A 21 -0.20 2.88 6.94
N VAL A 22 -0.90 1.78 7.22
CA VAL A 22 -0.73 0.52 6.50
C VAL A 22 -1.67 0.52 5.29
N TYR A 23 -1.12 0.20 4.13
CA TYR A 23 -1.87 0.09 2.88
C TYR A 23 -1.73 -1.31 2.32
N ARG A 24 -2.67 -1.69 1.47
CA ARG A 24 -2.58 -2.92 0.69
C ARG A 24 -1.94 -2.61 -0.65
N ALA A 25 -1.05 -3.48 -1.09
CA ALA A 25 -0.43 -3.37 -2.40
C ALA A 25 -0.77 -4.59 -3.23
N ILE A 26 -0.95 -4.37 -4.52
CA ILE A 26 -1.15 -5.45 -5.49
C ILE A 26 0.16 -5.66 -6.22
N ARG A 27 0.56 -6.91 -6.37
CA ARG A 27 1.75 -7.23 -7.13
C ARG A 27 1.59 -6.73 -8.58
N ASP A 28 2.57 -5.99 -9.04
CA ASP A 28 2.61 -5.46 -10.40
C ASP A 28 4.08 -5.42 -10.83
N ASP A 29 4.48 -6.43 -11.59
CA ASP A 29 5.88 -6.56 -11.99
C ASP A 29 6.31 -5.44 -12.92
N HIS A 30 5.39 -4.91 -13.71
CA HIS A 30 5.69 -3.78 -14.59
C HIS A 30 5.97 -2.52 -13.78
N ALA A 31 5.15 -2.25 -12.78
CA ALA A 31 5.35 -1.11 -11.90
C ALA A 31 6.67 -1.24 -11.12
N LYS A 32 6.97 -2.45 -10.66
CA LYS A 32 8.20 -2.71 -9.91
C LYS A 32 9.44 -2.37 -10.72
N LYS A 33 9.42 -2.63 -12.02
CA LYS A 33 10.54 -2.30 -12.91
C LYS A 33 10.75 -0.79 -13.03
N GLN A 34 9.75 0.00 -12.70
CA GLN A 34 9.82 1.46 -12.76
C GLN A 34 9.96 2.07 -11.37
N ASP A 35 10.28 1.26 -10.35
CA ASP A 35 10.39 1.68 -8.97
C ASP A 35 9.09 2.26 -8.43
N LEU A 36 7.96 1.71 -8.90
CA LEU A 36 6.63 2.09 -8.45
C LEU A 36 5.95 0.90 -7.78
N VAL A 37 4.99 1.19 -6.93
CA VAL A 37 4.16 0.17 -6.28
C VAL A 37 2.70 0.52 -6.50
N ARG A 38 1.88 -0.50 -6.76
CA ARG A 38 0.44 -0.32 -6.95
C ARG A 38 -0.26 -0.48 -5.62
N VAL A 39 -0.85 0.60 -5.13
CA VAL A 39 -1.46 0.69 -3.81
C VAL A 39 -2.96 0.83 -3.95
N ILE A 40 -3.72 0.10 -3.14
CA ILE A 40 -5.17 0.23 -3.09
C ILE A 40 -5.51 1.21 -1.97
N ASP A 41 -6.25 2.27 -2.30
CA ASP A 41 -6.65 3.26 -1.31
C ASP A 41 -7.98 2.87 -0.63
N GLU A 42 -8.45 3.75 0.24
CA GLU A 42 -9.66 3.48 1.02
C GLU A 42 -10.92 3.41 0.18
N SER A 43 -10.91 4.01 -1.00
CA SER A 43 -12.06 3.96 -1.90
C SER A 43 -12.12 2.67 -2.71
N GLY A 44 -11.08 1.84 -2.63
CA GLY A 44 -10.96 0.63 -3.41
C GLY A 44 -10.29 0.85 -4.77
N GLU A 45 -9.91 2.08 -5.08
CA GLU A 45 -9.18 2.38 -6.31
C GLU A 45 -7.69 2.15 -6.10
N ASP A 46 -6.99 1.83 -7.18
CA ASP A 46 -5.56 1.60 -7.11
C ASP A 46 -4.79 2.68 -7.86
N TYR A 47 -3.65 3.03 -7.29
CA TYR A 47 -2.77 4.07 -7.83
C TYR A 47 -1.33 3.63 -7.72
N LEU A 48 -0.48 4.22 -8.56
CA LEU A 48 0.96 3.98 -8.52
C LEU A 48 1.65 5.09 -7.75
N PHE A 49 2.52 4.70 -6.82
CA PHE A 49 3.33 5.63 -6.02
C PHE A 49 4.79 5.16 -6.03
N PRO A 50 5.74 6.05 -5.69
CA PRO A 50 7.14 5.63 -5.58
C PRO A 50 7.29 4.51 -4.55
N SER A 51 7.98 3.44 -4.92
CA SER A 51 8.09 2.26 -4.05
C SER A 51 8.89 2.54 -2.79
N ASP A 52 9.83 3.50 -2.83
CA ASP A 52 10.63 3.85 -1.66
C ASP A 52 9.87 4.69 -0.63
N TYR A 53 8.62 5.04 -0.93
CA TYR A 53 7.74 5.69 0.04
C TYR A 53 7.11 4.68 1.02
N PHE A 54 7.38 3.40 0.83
CA PHE A 54 6.74 2.34 1.62
C PHE A 54 7.75 1.29 2.05
N VAL A 55 7.43 0.63 3.16
CA VAL A 55 8.20 -0.51 3.65
C VAL A 55 7.25 -1.70 3.76
N PRO A 56 7.58 -2.85 3.16
CA PRO A 56 6.76 -4.05 3.35
C PRO A 56 6.75 -4.47 4.81
N ILE A 57 5.59 -4.90 5.27
CA ILE A 57 5.44 -5.38 6.65
C ILE A 57 4.74 -6.72 6.65
N ALA A 58 5.07 -7.53 7.65
CA ALA A 58 4.39 -8.79 7.90
C ALA A 58 3.37 -8.56 9.01
N LEU A 59 2.10 -8.92 8.75
CA LEU A 59 1.04 -8.81 9.73
C LEU A 59 0.58 -10.20 10.15
N PRO A 60 0.21 -10.40 11.43
CA PRO A 60 -0.46 -11.63 11.85
C PRO A 60 -1.72 -11.86 11.01
N LYS A 61 -2.03 -13.13 10.77
CA LYS A 61 -3.17 -13.48 9.92
C LYS A 61 -4.47 -12.87 10.41
N VAL A 62 -4.68 -12.82 11.73
CA VAL A 62 -5.91 -12.26 12.29
C VAL A 62 -6.04 -10.76 11.94
N VAL A 63 -4.94 -10.04 11.92
CA VAL A 63 -4.94 -8.63 11.55
C VAL A 63 -5.21 -8.47 10.06
N GLN A 64 -4.57 -9.31 9.24
CA GLN A 64 -4.79 -9.29 7.80
C GLN A 64 -6.26 -9.55 7.47
N ASP A 65 -6.86 -10.56 8.10
CA ASP A 65 -8.25 -10.91 7.88
C ASP A 65 -9.19 -9.78 8.29
N ALA A 66 -8.90 -9.11 9.41
CA ALA A 66 -9.70 -7.99 9.86
C ALA A 66 -9.62 -6.81 8.88
N MET A 67 -8.43 -6.50 8.40
CA MET A 67 -8.25 -5.42 7.43
C MET A 67 -8.94 -5.73 6.10
N MET A 68 -8.92 -6.98 5.67
CA MET A 68 -9.57 -7.37 4.42
C MET A 68 -11.08 -7.30 4.53
N ARG A 69 -11.65 -7.63 5.71
CA ARG A 69 -13.10 -7.54 5.91
C ARG A 69 -13.58 -6.10 5.92
N ASP A 70 -12.80 -5.20 6.50
CA ASP A 70 -13.18 -3.79 6.64
C ASP A 70 -12.84 -2.97 5.40
N ALA A 71 -12.18 -3.58 4.41
CA ALA A 71 -11.79 -2.89 3.21
C ALA A 71 -13.01 -2.67 2.30
N PRO A 72 -13.10 -1.53 1.64
CA PRO A 72 -14.13 -1.29 0.64
C PRO A 72 -13.96 -2.20 -0.57
#